data_1f49b42247325ea30c4118b22b8892c9
#
_entry.id   1f49b42247325ea30c4118b22b8892c9
#
_cell.length_a   1.000
_cell.length_b   1.000
_cell.length_c   1.000
_cell.angle_alpha   90.00
_cell.angle_beta   90.00
_cell.angle_gamma   90.00
#
_symmetry.space_group_name_H-M   'P 1'
#
loop_
_entity.id
_entity.type
_entity.pdbx_description
1 polymer ?
#
loop_
_entity_poly.entity_id
_entity_poly.type
_entity_poly.pdbx_seq_one_letter_code
_entity_poly.pdbx_strand_id
1 'polypeptide(L)'
;MVKNKASSNAYRRLRTNIEYNSKYPNVHSICLASANKGSGTTTIACNLAITFVANHSKVLLIDCNINKPTINKYFSIDNALGLSDMLLNQDYSNYYRYCTNFKDDHSNNLLYVMGTGRKVKNTLDLLSSRYFQE
;
A
#
# COMPACT_ATOMS: atom_id res chain seq x y z
N MET A 1 -10.94 -1.74 9.29
CA MET A 1 -11.22 -2.58 10.46
C MET A 1 -11.61 -3.97 9.99
N VAL A 2 -10.85 -5.00 10.32
CA VAL A 2 -11.13 -6.38 9.88
C VAL A 2 -12.30 -6.91 10.69
N LYS A 3 -13.50 -6.92 10.10
CA LYS A 3 -14.75 -7.28 10.79
C LYS A 3 -14.93 -8.78 11.05
N ASN A 4 -14.02 -9.65 10.63
CA ASN A 4 -14.19 -11.11 10.78
C ASN A 4 -12.93 -11.74 11.39
N LYS A 5 -13.08 -12.36 12.57
CA LYS A 5 -11.98 -12.98 13.33
C LYS A 5 -11.27 -14.11 12.55
N ALA A 6 -11.99 -14.86 11.75
CA ALA A 6 -11.44 -15.92 10.89
C ALA A 6 -10.55 -15.34 9.77
N SER A 7 -11.00 -14.25 9.14
CA SER A 7 -10.25 -13.50 8.14
C SER A 7 -8.97 -12.90 8.72
N SER A 8 -9.05 -12.36 9.95
CA SER A 8 -7.88 -11.82 10.68
C SER A 8 -6.79 -12.86 10.89
N ASN A 9 -7.15 -14.10 11.24
CA ASN A 9 -6.18 -15.18 11.44
C ASN A 9 -5.50 -15.59 10.13
N ALA A 10 -6.21 -15.63 9.01
CA ALA A 10 -5.63 -15.92 7.70
C ALA A 10 -4.56 -14.90 7.30
N TYR A 11 -4.83 -13.61 7.50
CA TYR A 11 -3.85 -12.55 7.22
C TYR A 11 -2.64 -12.59 8.15
N ARG A 12 -2.84 -12.92 9.43
CA ARG A 12 -1.73 -13.13 10.38
C ARG A 12 -0.81 -14.27 9.93
N ARG A 13 -1.39 -15.39 9.53
CA ARG A 13 -0.63 -16.55 9.02
C ARG A 13 0.11 -16.18 7.74
N LEU A 14 -0.53 -15.47 6.81
CA LEU A 14 0.11 -15.00 5.58
C LEU A 14 1.30 -14.08 5.90
N ARG A 15 1.13 -13.11 6.78
CA ARG A 15 2.21 -12.24 7.25
C ARG A 15 3.37 -13.07 7.81
N THR A 16 3.10 -13.96 8.75
CA THR A 16 4.12 -14.81 9.38
C THR A 16 4.88 -15.62 8.33
N ASN A 17 4.18 -16.20 7.35
CA ASN A 17 4.81 -16.94 6.27
C ASN A 17 5.73 -16.06 5.39
N ILE A 18 5.37 -14.79 5.20
CA ILE A 18 6.21 -13.83 4.45
C ILE A 18 7.44 -13.44 5.29
N GLU A 19 7.24 -13.09 6.56
CA GLU A 19 8.31 -12.64 7.47
C GLU A 19 9.39 -13.72 7.71
N TYR A 20 8.95 -14.96 7.89
CA TYR A 20 9.82 -16.07 8.23
C TYR A 20 10.12 -17.00 7.04
N ASN A 21 10.02 -16.50 5.82
CA ASN A 21 10.34 -17.27 4.64
C ASN A 21 11.86 -17.45 4.53
N SER A 22 12.34 -18.67 4.76
CA SER A 22 13.76 -18.99 4.70
C SER A 22 14.40 -18.79 3.31
N LYS A 23 13.59 -18.86 2.25
CA LYS A 23 14.05 -18.65 0.87
C LYS A 23 14.28 -17.17 0.54
N TYR A 24 13.55 -16.28 1.18
CA TYR A 24 13.61 -14.83 0.95
C TYR A 24 13.70 -14.09 2.29
N PRO A 25 14.85 -14.17 2.98
CA PRO A 25 15.03 -13.43 4.23
C PRO A 25 15.02 -11.91 3.97
N ASN A 26 14.50 -11.16 4.91
CA ASN A 26 14.49 -9.70 4.86
C ASN A 26 13.65 -9.09 3.71
N VAL A 27 12.42 -9.56 3.53
CA VAL A 27 11.46 -8.94 2.60
C VAL A 27 11.09 -7.55 3.10
N HIS A 28 11.45 -6.51 2.34
CA HIS A 28 11.12 -5.12 2.64
C HIS A 28 9.97 -4.58 1.78
N SER A 29 9.70 -5.19 0.65
CA SER A 29 8.61 -4.79 -0.26
C SER A 29 7.83 -5.99 -0.77
N ILE A 30 6.52 -5.81 -0.93
CA ILE A 30 5.59 -6.84 -1.40
C ILE A 30 4.73 -6.23 -2.49
N CYS A 31 4.75 -6.81 -3.68
CA CYS A 31 3.84 -6.44 -4.76
C CYS A 31 2.69 -7.45 -4.84
N LEU A 32 1.47 -6.93 -4.84
CA LEU A 32 0.25 -7.72 -5.00
C LEU A 32 -0.35 -7.48 -6.38
N ALA A 33 -0.42 -8.51 -7.18
CA ALA A 33 -1.00 -8.50 -8.52
C ALA A 33 -2.02 -9.62 -8.69
N SER A 34 -2.95 -9.45 -9.63
CA SER A 34 -3.92 -10.48 -9.99
C SER A 34 -4.10 -10.56 -11.50
N ALA A 35 -4.38 -11.75 -12.01
CA ALA A 35 -4.65 -11.99 -13.42
C ALA A 35 -6.06 -11.49 -13.83
N ASN A 36 -7.01 -11.53 -12.90
CA ASN A 36 -8.42 -11.23 -13.18
C ASN A 36 -8.91 -10.00 -12.41
N LYS A 37 -9.74 -9.20 -13.09
CA LYS A 37 -10.43 -8.08 -12.46
C LYS A 37 -11.39 -8.59 -11.36
N GLY A 38 -11.41 -7.91 -10.22
CA GLY A 38 -12.32 -8.27 -9.12
C GLY A 38 -11.80 -9.38 -8.20
N SER A 39 -10.55 -9.85 -8.35
CA SER A 39 -9.95 -10.91 -7.52
C SER A 39 -9.69 -10.52 -6.06
N GLY A 40 -10.07 -9.33 -5.63
CA GLY A 40 -9.89 -8.88 -4.26
C GLY A 40 -8.49 -8.38 -3.90
N THR A 41 -7.63 -8.09 -4.89
CA THR A 41 -6.24 -7.64 -4.67
C THR A 41 -6.15 -6.46 -3.70
N THR A 42 -7.00 -5.42 -3.90
CA THR A 42 -7.04 -4.26 -2.99
C THR A 42 -7.43 -4.67 -1.58
N THR A 43 -8.45 -5.53 -1.43
CA THR A 43 -8.89 -6.00 -0.11
C THR A 43 -7.78 -6.77 0.60
N ILE A 44 -7.06 -7.63 -0.13
CA ILE A 44 -5.92 -8.38 0.41
C ILE A 44 -4.80 -7.42 0.80
N ALA A 45 -4.43 -6.46 -0.06
CA ALA A 45 -3.38 -5.49 0.20
C ALA A 45 -3.68 -4.66 1.46
N CYS A 46 -4.88 -4.12 1.57
CA CYS A 46 -5.29 -3.30 2.72
C CYS A 46 -5.28 -4.10 4.03
N ASN A 47 -5.86 -5.30 4.05
CA ASN A 47 -5.89 -6.13 5.25
C ASN A 47 -4.50 -6.64 5.64
N LEU A 48 -3.66 -6.96 4.65
CA LEU A 48 -2.29 -7.38 4.90
C LEU A 48 -1.47 -6.22 5.49
N ALA A 49 -1.59 -5.01 4.94
CA ALA A 49 -0.92 -3.81 5.47
C ALA A 49 -1.33 -3.53 6.93
N ILE A 50 -2.63 -3.59 7.25
CA ILE A 50 -3.15 -3.46 8.61
C ILE A 50 -2.55 -4.54 9.53
N THR A 51 -2.38 -5.75 9.02
CA THR A 51 -1.83 -6.86 9.79
C THR A 51 -0.33 -6.70 10.03
N PHE A 52 0.40 -6.15 9.06
CA PHE A 52 1.81 -5.81 9.22
C PHE A 52 2.02 -4.67 10.22
N VAL A 53 1.23 -3.60 10.15
CA VAL A 53 1.38 -2.47 11.07
C VAL A 53 1.14 -2.85 12.53
N ALA A 54 0.31 -3.86 12.78
CA ALA A 54 0.11 -4.37 14.14
C ALA A 54 1.37 -4.99 14.77
N ASN A 55 2.40 -5.30 13.95
CA ASN A 55 3.65 -5.95 14.38
C ASN A 55 4.92 -5.12 14.07
N HIS A 56 4.81 -4.11 13.21
CA HIS A 56 5.91 -3.28 12.74
C HIS A 56 5.61 -1.81 12.95
N SER A 57 6.64 -1.06 13.29
CA SER A 57 6.53 0.37 13.61
C SER A 57 6.03 1.22 12.45
N LYS A 58 6.33 0.84 11.20
CA LYS A 58 5.99 1.62 10.01
C LYS A 58 5.68 0.71 8.82
N VAL A 59 4.55 0.97 8.17
CA VAL A 59 4.14 0.30 6.94
C VAL A 59 3.67 1.35 5.94
N LEU A 60 4.12 1.25 4.69
CA LEU A 60 3.65 2.08 3.57
C LEU A 60 2.84 1.21 2.62
N LEU A 61 1.58 1.57 2.41
CA LEU A 61 0.69 0.96 1.41
C LEU A 61 0.52 1.94 0.24
N ILE A 62 0.83 1.48 -0.98
CA ILE A 62 0.78 2.31 -2.19
C ILE A 62 -0.24 1.73 -3.17
N ASP A 63 -1.15 2.58 -3.68
CA ASP A 63 -2.02 2.22 -4.80
C ASP A 63 -1.35 2.55 -6.14
N CYS A 64 -0.85 1.54 -6.83
CA CYS A 64 -0.25 1.69 -8.15
C CYS A 64 -1.28 1.61 -9.30
N ASN A 65 -2.57 1.40 -9.00
CA ASN A 65 -3.61 1.31 -10.03
C ASN A 65 -4.19 2.69 -10.37
N ILE A 66 -3.37 3.54 -11.00
CA ILE A 66 -3.69 4.95 -11.31
C ILE A 66 -4.98 5.09 -12.13
N ASN A 67 -5.28 4.12 -13.00
CA ASN A 67 -6.47 4.17 -13.85
C ASN A 67 -7.78 3.86 -13.10
N LYS A 68 -7.70 3.04 -12.05
CA LYS A 68 -8.88 2.62 -11.25
C LYS A 68 -8.52 2.54 -9.77
N PRO A 69 -8.32 3.69 -9.12
CA PRO A 69 -7.94 3.74 -7.71
C PRO A 69 -9.04 3.14 -6.82
N THR A 70 -8.64 2.37 -5.83
CA THR A 70 -9.55 1.69 -4.91
C THR A 70 -9.13 1.76 -3.45
N ILE A 71 -7.83 1.91 -3.17
CA ILE A 71 -7.31 2.01 -1.80
C ILE A 71 -7.87 3.24 -1.09
N ASN A 72 -7.99 4.38 -1.79
CA ASN A 72 -8.59 5.59 -1.26
C ASN A 72 -10.02 5.38 -0.77
N LYS A 73 -10.82 4.57 -1.48
CA LYS A 73 -12.19 4.22 -1.07
C LYS A 73 -12.21 3.32 0.16
N TYR A 74 -11.27 2.37 0.23
CA TYR A 74 -11.15 1.44 1.35
C TYR A 74 -10.87 2.16 2.68
N PHE A 75 -10.00 3.16 2.65
CA PHE A 75 -9.62 3.94 3.81
C PHE A 75 -10.40 5.26 3.98
N SER A 76 -11.33 5.55 3.06
CA SER A 76 -12.10 6.82 3.05
C SER A 76 -11.20 8.06 3.07
N ILE A 77 -10.12 8.04 2.28
CA ILE A 77 -9.18 9.14 2.14
C ILE A 77 -9.39 9.90 0.83
N ASP A 78 -8.98 11.16 0.82
CA ASP A 78 -8.89 11.93 -0.40
C ASP A 78 -7.79 11.38 -1.32
N ASN A 79 -8.00 11.47 -2.62
CA ASN A 79 -7.05 11.04 -3.65
C ASN A 79 -6.50 12.24 -4.45
N ALA A 80 -6.55 13.44 -3.89
CA ALA A 80 -6.07 14.65 -4.55
C ALA A 80 -4.55 14.68 -4.73
N LEU A 81 -3.82 14.08 -3.77
CA LEU A 81 -2.37 13.90 -3.82
C LEU A 81 -2.05 12.42 -3.60
N GLY A 82 -1.03 11.92 -4.31
CA GLY A 82 -0.61 10.53 -4.19
C GLY A 82 0.59 10.19 -5.07
N LEU A 83 0.67 8.94 -5.48
CA LEU A 83 1.81 8.40 -6.24
C LEU A 83 2.12 9.20 -7.51
N SER A 84 1.11 9.51 -8.33
CA SER A 84 1.32 10.25 -9.57
C SER A 84 1.89 11.65 -9.33
N ASP A 85 1.43 12.31 -8.26
CA ASP A 85 1.92 13.65 -7.91
C ASP A 85 3.36 13.60 -7.41
N MET A 86 3.69 12.63 -6.57
CA MET A 86 5.04 12.42 -6.08
C MET A 86 6.02 12.17 -7.24
N LEU A 87 5.65 11.30 -8.19
CA LEU A 87 6.48 10.98 -9.35
C LEU A 87 6.66 12.19 -10.28
N LEU A 88 5.59 12.95 -10.55
CA LEU A 88 5.65 14.15 -11.38
C LEU A 88 6.49 15.25 -10.75
N ASN A 89 6.44 15.40 -9.43
CA ASN A 89 7.21 16.40 -8.70
C ASN A 89 8.63 15.93 -8.34
N GLN A 90 8.96 14.65 -8.56
CA GLN A 90 10.25 14.03 -8.20
C GLN A 90 10.59 14.23 -6.70
N ASP A 91 9.58 14.22 -5.85
CA ASP A 91 9.69 14.57 -4.41
C ASP A 91 9.71 13.30 -3.52
N TYR A 92 10.63 12.38 -3.80
CA TYR A 92 10.70 11.07 -3.13
C TYR A 92 11.10 11.16 -1.67
N SER A 93 11.98 12.11 -1.34
CA SER A 93 12.44 12.30 0.03
C SER A 93 11.34 12.75 0.98
N ASN A 94 10.28 13.34 0.45
CA ASN A 94 9.13 13.83 1.21
C ASN A 94 7.86 13.01 0.94
N TYR A 95 7.98 11.72 0.67
CA TYR A 95 6.85 10.83 0.34
C TYR A 95 5.68 10.94 1.31
N TYR A 96 5.94 11.22 2.58
CA TYR A 96 4.92 11.39 3.62
C TYR A 96 3.90 12.50 3.32
N ARG A 97 4.28 13.50 2.51
CA ARG A 97 3.36 14.59 2.07
C ARG A 97 2.25 14.10 1.15
N TYR A 98 2.47 12.95 0.52
CA TYR A 98 1.54 12.30 -0.43
C TYR A 98 0.78 11.15 0.22
N CYS A 99 0.90 10.99 1.54
CA CYS A 99 0.27 9.92 2.30
C CYS A 99 -0.74 10.47 3.29
N THR A 100 -1.77 9.67 3.57
CA THR A 100 -2.58 9.80 4.78
C THR A 100 -2.04 8.84 5.84
N ASN A 101 -1.91 9.32 7.06
CA ASN A 101 -1.33 8.56 8.16
C ASN A 101 -2.44 8.04 9.08
N PHE A 102 -2.34 6.77 9.44
CA PHE A 102 -3.16 6.14 10.46
C PHE A 102 -2.24 5.67 11.58
N LYS A 103 -2.40 6.28 12.76
CA LYS A 103 -1.65 5.90 13.95
C LYS A 103 -2.50 4.94 14.79
N ASP A 104 -1.84 3.95 15.38
CA ASP A 104 -2.47 3.11 16.40
C ASP A 104 -2.42 3.85 17.74
N ASP A 105 -3.57 3.96 18.40
CA ASP A 105 -3.71 4.69 19.68
C ASP A 105 -2.94 4.04 20.84
N HIS A 106 -2.59 2.76 20.71
CA HIS A 106 -1.92 1.97 21.77
C HIS A 106 -0.44 1.68 21.48
N SER A 107 0.04 2.05 20.31
CA SER A 107 1.44 1.84 19.90
C SER A 107 1.92 3.02 19.06
N ASN A 108 3.25 3.11 18.86
CA ASN A 108 3.81 4.10 17.94
C ASN A 108 3.80 3.63 16.48
N ASN A 109 3.02 2.59 16.18
CA ASN A 109 2.94 2.03 14.84
C ASN A 109 2.15 2.94 13.90
N LEU A 110 2.66 3.10 12.69
CA LEU A 110 2.11 3.99 11.68
C LEU A 110 1.84 3.23 10.37
N LEU A 111 0.62 3.36 9.86
CA LEU A 111 0.26 3.00 8.51
C LEU A 111 0.21 4.27 7.66
N TYR A 112 1.10 4.37 6.70
CA TYR A 112 1.06 5.37 5.65
C TYR A 112 0.30 4.81 4.46
N VAL A 113 -0.72 5.52 3.99
CA VAL A 113 -1.51 5.12 2.82
C VAL A 113 -1.32 6.18 1.74
N MET A 114 -0.70 5.79 0.65
CA MET A 114 -0.51 6.61 -0.55
C MET A 114 -1.52 6.17 -1.60
N GLY A 115 -2.49 7.03 -1.90
CA GLY A 115 -3.40 6.84 -3.01
C GLY A 115 -2.69 7.03 -4.36
N THR A 116 -3.43 6.90 -5.44
CA THR A 116 -2.86 7.10 -6.79
C THR A 116 -2.54 8.56 -7.10
N GLY A 117 -3.21 9.50 -6.45
CA GLY A 117 -3.12 10.91 -6.76
C GLY A 117 -3.99 11.29 -7.98
N ARG A 118 -3.67 12.43 -8.59
CA ARG A 118 -4.39 12.92 -9.77
C ARG A 118 -4.27 11.98 -10.96
N LYS A 119 -5.31 11.95 -11.77
CA LYS A 119 -5.32 11.17 -13.01
C LYS A 119 -4.33 11.77 -14.02
N VAL A 120 -3.48 10.91 -14.60
CA VAL A 120 -2.52 11.28 -15.65
C VAL A 120 -2.92 10.64 -16.98
N LYS A 121 -2.61 11.32 -18.07
CA LYS A 121 -2.96 10.85 -19.42
C LYS A 121 -2.14 9.62 -19.83
N ASN A 122 -0.88 9.59 -19.45
CA ASN A 122 0.07 8.55 -19.85
C ASN A 122 0.66 7.82 -18.64
N THR A 123 -0.14 6.93 -18.07
CA THR A 123 0.20 6.18 -16.85
C THR A 123 1.39 5.25 -17.05
N LEU A 124 1.50 4.62 -18.24
CA LEU A 124 2.59 3.70 -18.53
C LEU A 124 3.94 4.43 -18.57
N ASP A 125 4.00 5.59 -19.22
CA ASP A 125 5.23 6.38 -19.28
C ASP A 125 5.66 6.85 -17.90
N LEU A 126 4.69 7.21 -17.03
CA LEU A 126 4.98 7.61 -15.67
C LEU A 126 5.57 6.46 -14.85
N LEU A 127 4.97 5.27 -14.91
CA LEU A 127 5.42 4.10 -14.15
C LEU A 127 6.66 3.43 -14.75
N SER A 128 6.94 3.61 -16.05
CA SER A 128 8.18 3.15 -16.69
C SER A 128 9.31 4.18 -16.68
N SER A 129 9.05 5.35 -16.11
CA SER A 129 10.05 6.40 -16.02
C SER A 129 11.23 5.96 -15.13
N ARG A 130 12.43 6.51 -15.41
CA ARG A 130 13.62 6.31 -14.56
C ARG A 130 13.32 6.60 -13.09
N TYR A 131 12.45 7.54 -12.84
CA TYR A 131 12.08 8.00 -11.49
C TYR A 131 11.24 6.99 -10.68
N PHE A 132 10.65 5.99 -11.32
CA PHE A 132 9.95 4.91 -10.61
C PHE A 132 10.88 3.73 -10.30
N GLN A 133 12.06 3.69 -10.92
CA GLN A 133 13.02 2.59 -10.78
C GLN A 133 14.12 2.86 -9.73
N GLU A 134 14.29 4.10 -9.33
CA GLU A 134 15.21 4.55 -8.27
C GLU A 134 14.52 4.58 -6.89
#